data_d6c752693193713b41e92142571ae31e
#
_entry.id   d6c752693193713b41e92142571ae31e
#
_cell.length_a   1.000
_cell.length_b   1.000
_cell.length_c   1.000
_cell.angle_alpha   90.00
_cell.angle_beta   90.00
_cell.angle_gamma   90.00
#
_symmetry.space_group_name_H-M   'P 1'
#
loop_
_entity.id
_entity.type
_entity.pdbx_description
1 polymer ?
#
loop_
_entity_poly.entity_id
_entity_poly.type
_entity_poly.pdbx_seq_one_letter_code
_entity_poly.pdbx_strand_id
1 'polypeptide(L)'
;VRSASLALFFEILGFALFIFWLLLIARVVVEFIRSFSRDWHPRGATVVVLEIIMTLTDPPVKLLRRLIPQLTIGAVRFDLSIMVLLLLAFIGMQLAFGAATA
;
A
#
# COMPACT_ATOMS: atom_id res chain seq x y z
N VAL A 1 -0.72 -11.67 30.78
CA VAL A 1 -0.72 -10.21 30.79
C VAL A 1 0.49 -9.71 30.00
N ARG A 2 0.26 -8.85 29.05
CA ARG A 2 1.33 -8.29 28.23
C ARG A 2 1.94 -7.06 28.88
N SER A 3 3.25 -6.90 28.70
CA SER A 3 3.92 -5.71 29.19
C SER A 3 3.51 -4.49 28.37
N ALA A 4 3.59 -3.29 28.98
CA ALA A 4 3.28 -2.05 28.30
C ALA A 4 4.18 -1.82 27.06
N SER A 5 5.45 -2.24 27.13
CA SER A 5 6.37 -2.11 26.00
C SER A 5 5.97 -2.99 24.83
N LEU A 6 5.44 -4.19 25.09
CA LEU A 6 4.96 -5.07 24.02
C LEU A 6 3.69 -4.51 23.38
N ALA A 7 2.76 -3.98 24.17
CA ALA A 7 1.55 -3.34 23.65
C ALA A 7 1.92 -2.12 22.81
N LEU A 8 2.87 -1.31 23.26
CA LEU A 8 3.35 -0.14 22.52
C LEU A 8 3.98 -0.55 21.20
N PHE A 9 4.76 -1.63 21.18
CA PHE A 9 5.35 -2.15 19.95
C PHE A 9 4.27 -2.50 18.93
N PHE A 10 3.23 -3.21 19.33
CA PHE A 10 2.15 -3.59 18.42
C PHE A 10 1.32 -2.38 17.97
N GLU A 11 1.15 -1.37 18.81
CA GLU A 11 0.49 -0.14 18.39
C GLU A 11 1.28 0.60 17.33
N ILE A 12 2.59 0.74 17.52
CA ILE A 12 3.47 1.37 16.56
C ILE A 12 3.45 0.59 15.24
N LEU A 13 3.51 -0.73 15.32
CA LEU A 13 3.44 -1.59 14.14
C LEU A 13 2.11 -1.40 13.41
N GLY A 14 0.99 -1.34 14.14
CA GLY A 14 -0.32 -1.11 13.57
C GLY A 14 -0.42 0.23 12.85
N PHE A 15 0.10 1.30 13.45
CA PHE A 15 0.13 2.61 12.81
C PHE A 15 1.02 2.62 11.57
N ALA A 16 2.18 1.96 11.63
CA ALA A 16 3.05 1.86 10.47
C ALA A 16 2.36 1.15 9.31
N LEU A 17 1.66 0.06 9.60
CA LEU A 17 0.89 -0.68 8.60
C LEU A 17 -0.28 0.14 8.08
N PHE A 18 -0.93 0.92 8.93
CA PHE A 18 -2.00 1.82 8.53
C PHE A 18 -1.51 2.88 7.54
N ILE A 19 -0.38 3.51 7.83
CA ILE A 19 0.23 4.49 6.93
C ILE A 19 0.61 3.83 5.61
N PHE A 20 1.19 2.64 5.67
CA PHE A 20 1.54 1.88 4.47
C PHE A 20 0.31 1.55 3.64
N TRP A 21 -0.78 1.15 4.27
CA TRP A 21 -2.05 0.87 3.61
C TRP A 21 -2.60 2.11 2.91
N LEU A 22 -2.54 3.28 3.57
CA LEU A 22 -2.93 4.54 2.96
C LEU A 22 -2.06 4.87 1.74
N LEU A 23 -0.76 4.62 1.83
CA LEU A 23 0.15 4.83 0.70
C LEU A 23 -0.19 3.91 -0.48
N LEU A 24 -0.58 2.67 -0.20
CA LEU A 24 -1.00 1.74 -1.25
C LEU A 24 -2.28 2.22 -1.92
N ILE A 25 -3.24 2.73 -1.16
CA ILE A 25 -4.47 3.29 -1.73
C ILE A 25 -4.15 4.50 -2.61
N ALA A 26 -3.26 5.38 -2.14
CA ALA A 26 -2.83 6.53 -2.92
C ALA A 26 -2.17 6.09 -4.23
N ARG A 27 -1.35 5.04 -4.18
CA ARG A 27 -0.73 4.46 -5.38
C ARG A 27 -1.77 3.95 -6.37
N VAL A 28 -2.79 3.25 -5.88
CA VAL A 28 -3.88 2.75 -6.73
C VAL A 28 -4.60 3.91 -7.41
N VAL A 29 -4.91 4.97 -6.65
CA VAL A 29 -5.56 6.17 -7.21
C VAL A 29 -4.69 6.79 -8.30
N VAL A 30 -3.39 6.93 -8.06
CA VAL A 30 -2.46 7.48 -9.05
C VAL A 30 -2.42 6.62 -10.30
N GLU A 31 -2.38 5.30 -10.14
CA GLU A 31 -2.36 4.38 -11.28
C GLU A 31 -3.66 4.47 -12.09
N PHE A 32 -4.81 4.62 -11.42
CA PHE A 32 -6.08 4.84 -12.11
C PHE A 32 -6.08 6.16 -12.89
N ILE A 33 -5.59 7.24 -12.29
CA ILE A 33 -5.52 8.54 -12.97
C ILE A 33 -4.66 8.43 -14.22
N ARG A 34 -3.50 7.77 -14.12
CA ARG A 34 -2.62 7.57 -15.27
C ARG A 34 -3.24 6.70 -16.35
N SER A 35 -4.07 5.73 -15.97
CA SER A 35 -4.74 4.85 -16.92
C SER A 35 -5.83 5.58 -17.71
N PHE A 36 -6.56 6.49 -17.06
CA PHE A 36 -7.69 7.17 -17.68
C PHE A 36 -7.32 8.53 -18.26
N SER A 37 -6.23 9.15 -17.81
CA SER A 37 -5.79 10.46 -18.27
C SER A 37 -4.35 10.38 -18.79
N ARG A 38 -4.19 10.12 -20.09
CA ARG A 38 -2.87 10.01 -20.72
C ARG A 38 -2.14 11.32 -20.76
N ASP A 39 -2.88 12.44 -20.75
CA ASP A 39 -2.31 13.78 -20.82
C ASP A 39 -1.99 14.36 -19.44
N TRP A 40 -2.13 13.58 -18.39
CA TRP A 40 -1.83 14.04 -17.04
C TRP A 40 -0.32 14.14 -16.83
N HIS A 41 0.12 15.37 -16.63
CA HIS A 41 1.53 15.66 -16.39
C HIS A 41 1.66 16.37 -15.03
N PRO A 42 1.93 15.61 -13.96
CA PRO A 42 2.14 16.23 -12.64
C PRO A 42 3.38 17.11 -12.63
N ARG A 43 3.32 18.24 -11.92
CA ARG A 43 4.42 19.21 -11.85
C ARG A 43 4.65 19.66 -10.41
N GLY A 44 5.89 20.10 -10.12
CA GLY A 44 6.26 20.70 -8.87
C GLY A 44 6.13 19.76 -7.68
N ALA A 45 5.50 20.22 -6.61
CA ALA A 45 5.35 19.46 -5.38
C ALA A 45 4.62 18.13 -5.58
N THR A 46 3.69 18.09 -6.54
CA THR A 46 2.95 16.87 -6.85
C THR A 46 3.89 15.76 -7.33
N VAL A 47 4.88 16.10 -8.15
CA VAL A 47 5.88 15.12 -8.61
C VAL A 47 6.64 14.53 -7.43
N VAL A 48 7.05 15.37 -6.49
CA VAL A 48 7.79 14.93 -5.30
C VAL A 48 6.95 13.98 -4.46
N VAL A 49 5.69 14.34 -4.22
CA VAL A 49 4.78 13.48 -3.45
C VAL A 49 4.58 12.14 -4.14
N LEU A 50 4.37 12.14 -5.45
CA LEU A 50 4.20 10.90 -6.21
C LEU A 50 5.45 10.03 -6.17
N GLU A 51 6.63 10.63 -6.27
CA GLU A 51 7.88 9.89 -6.18
C GLU A 51 8.07 9.25 -4.81
N ILE A 52 7.72 9.95 -3.75
CA ILE A 52 7.79 9.41 -2.39
C ILE A 52 6.85 8.21 -2.25
N ILE A 53 5.59 8.36 -2.68
CA ILE A 53 4.60 7.29 -2.61
C ILE A 53 5.09 6.06 -3.38
N MET A 54 5.54 6.26 -4.61
CA MET A 54 6.00 5.16 -5.46
C MET A 54 7.26 4.49 -4.89
N THR A 55 8.22 5.28 -4.42
CA THR A 55 9.46 4.75 -3.87
C THR A 55 9.22 3.90 -2.64
N LEU A 56 8.32 4.34 -1.74
CA LEU A 56 8.03 3.60 -0.52
C LEU A 56 7.21 2.33 -0.78
N THR A 57 6.38 2.32 -1.81
CA THR A 57 5.52 1.17 -2.13
C THR A 57 6.12 0.22 -3.17
N ASP A 58 7.11 0.66 -3.95
CA ASP A 58 7.68 -0.15 -5.03
C ASP A 58 8.30 -1.47 -4.58
N PRO A 59 9.13 -1.54 -3.52
CA PRO A 59 9.79 -2.80 -3.19
C PRO A 59 8.82 -3.97 -2.96
N PRO A 60 7.80 -3.85 -2.08
CA PRO A 60 6.88 -4.96 -1.88
C PRO A 60 5.99 -5.22 -3.11
N VAL A 61 5.59 -4.16 -3.83
CA VAL A 61 4.76 -4.34 -5.02
C VAL A 61 5.53 -5.08 -6.12
N LYS A 62 6.79 -4.70 -6.34
CA LYS A 62 7.63 -5.37 -7.34
C LYS A 62 7.89 -6.82 -6.98
N LEU A 63 8.11 -7.10 -5.71
CA LEU A 63 8.33 -8.47 -5.25
C LEU A 63 7.10 -9.33 -5.56
N LEU A 64 5.90 -8.85 -5.23
CA LEU A 64 4.68 -9.59 -5.48
C LEU A 64 4.35 -9.70 -6.97
N ARG A 65 4.72 -8.72 -7.77
CA ARG A 65 4.52 -8.79 -9.23
C ARG A 65 5.33 -9.91 -9.88
N ARG A 66 6.45 -10.27 -9.28
CA ARG A 66 7.25 -11.42 -9.76
C ARG A 66 6.56 -12.74 -9.45
N LEU A 67 5.77 -12.79 -8.38
CA LEU A 67 5.12 -14.00 -7.92
C LEU A 67 3.71 -14.16 -8.47
N ILE A 68 3.03 -13.06 -8.74
CA ILE A 68 1.62 -13.05 -9.14
C ILE A 68 1.48 -12.41 -10.52
N PRO A 69 0.89 -13.12 -11.51
CA PRO A 69 0.70 -12.55 -12.85
C PRO A 69 -0.36 -11.46 -12.84
N GLN A 70 -0.21 -10.48 -13.72
CA GLN A 70 -1.20 -9.45 -13.91
C GLN A 70 -2.37 -9.98 -14.74
N LEU A 71 -3.58 -9.64 -14.32
CA LEU A 71 -4.77 -9.90 -15.12
C LEU A 71 -5.07 -8.71 -16.01
N THR A 72 -5.30 -8.99 -17.28
CA THR A 72 -5.74 -7.98 -18.24
C THR A 72 -7.17 -8.30 -18.66
N ILE A 73 -8.10 -7.40 -18.39
CA ILE A 73 -9.49 -7.55 -18.78
C ILE A 73 -9.84 -6.38 -19.71
N GLY A 74 -9.97 -6.67 -20.99
CA GLY A 74 -10.20 -5.65 -22.00
C GLY A 74 -9.05 -4.65 -22.05
N ALA A 75 -9.35 -3.35 -21.94
CA ALA A 75 -8.35 -2.29 -21.94
C ALA A 75 -7.80 -1.98 -20.54
N VAL A 76 -8.32 -2.63 -19.48
CA VAL A 76 -7.93 -2.37 -18.10
C VAL A 76 -7.04 -3.49 -17.60
N ARG A 77 -5.90 -3.12 -17.02
CA ARG A 77 -5.02 -4.06 -16.34
C ARG A 77 -5.27 -3.99 -14.84
N PHE A 78 -5.59 -5.13 -14.27
CA PHE A 78 -5.72 -5.25 -12.82
C PHE A 78 -4.40 -5.76 -12.23
N ASP A 79 -3.87 -4.99 -11.30
CA ASP A 79 -2.67 -5.38 -10.59
C ASP A 79 -3.06 -6.18 -9.35
N LEU A 80 -3.03 -7.50 -9.48
CA LEU A 80 -3.34 -8.40 -8.38
C LEU A 80 -2.36 -8.24 -7.22
N SER A 81 -1.11 -7.85 -7.51
CA SER A 81 -0.10 -7.65 -6.47
C SER A 81 -0.51 -6.55 -5.50
N ILE A 82 -1.04 -5.44 -6.01
CA ILE A 82 -1.51 -4.34 -5.17
C ILE A 82 -2.72 -4.78 -4.34
N MET A 83 -3.64 -5.51 -4.96
CA MET A 83 -4.81 -6.03 -4.24
C MET A 83 -4.41 -6.95 -3.09
N VAL A 84 -3.47 -7.86 -3.36
CA VAL A 84 -2.95 -8.76 -2.32
C VAL A 84 -2.24 -7.98 -1.23
N LEU A 85 -1.44 -6.97 -1.59
CA LEU A 85 -0.77 -6.12 -0.61
C LEU A 85 -1.74 -5.35 0.26
N LEU A 86 -2.80 -4.79 -0.34
CA LEU A 86 -3.83 -4.09 0.42
C LEU A 86 -4.49 -5.02 1.44
N LEU A 87 -4.81 -6.23 1.02
CA LEU A 87 -5.41 -7.22 1.90
C LEU A 87 -4.46 -7.63 3.01
N LEU A 88 -3.20 -7.92 2.67
CA LEU A 88 -2.20 -8.32 3.66
C LEU A 88 -1.91 -7.20 4.66
N ALA A 89 -1.80 -5.97 4.17
CA ALA A 89 -1.58 -4.82 5.05
C ALA A 89 -2.76 -4.61 5.99
N PHE A 90 -3.97 -4.76 5.48
CA PHE A 90 -5.18 -4.65 6.30
C PHE A 90 -5.24 -5.74 7.37
N ILE A 91 -4.98 -6.98 6.98
CA ILE A 91 -4.96 -8.10 7.93
C ILE A 91 -3.87 -7.88 8.98
N GLY A 92 -2.67 -7.50 8.56
CA GLY A 92 -1.57 -7.22 9.47
C GLY A 92 -1.90 -6.11 10.45
N MET A 93 -2.55 -5.04 9.97
CA MET A 93 -3.00 -3.94 10.81
C MET A 93 -4.00 -4.41 11.86
N GLN A 94 -4.98 -5.22 11.47
CA GLN A 94 -5.98 -5.75 12.39
C GLN A 94 -5.34 -6.65 13.44
N LEU A 95 -4.40 -7.49 13.03
CA LEU A 95 -3.69 -8.36 13.96
C LEU A 95 -2.82 -7.56 14.94
N ALA A 96 -2.13 -6.52 14.45
CA ALA A 96 -1.28 -5.69 15.28
C ALA A 96 -2.10 -4.93 16.35
N PHE A 97 -3.19 -4.29 15.93
CA PHE A 97 -4.05 -3.58 16.88
C PHE A 97 -4.76 -4.53 17.84
N GLY A 98 -5.21 -5.68 17.34
CA GLY A 98 -5.78 -6.71 18.18
C GLY A 98 -4.79 -7.21 19.23
N ALA A 99 -3.53 -7.41 18.85
CA ALA A 99 -2.48 -7.82 19.77
C ALA A 99 -2.16 -6.73 20.80
N ALA A 100 -2.26 -5.45 20.41
CA ALA A 100 -2.01 -4.34 21.33
C ALA A 100 -3.08 -4.24 22.42
N THR A 101 -4.32 -4.63 22.10
CA THR A 101 -5.46 -4.51 23.02
C THR A 101 -5.78 -5.81 23.74
N ALA A 102 -5.14 -6.91 23.37
CA ALA A 102 -5.39 -8.22 23.97
C ALA A 102 -4.80 -8.38 25.36
#